data_dfc6f12a44aa01fca648a074ff9f4d8c
#
_entry.id   dfc6f12a44aa01fca648a074ff9f4d8c
#
_cell.length_a   1.000
_cell.length_b   1.000
_cell.length_c   1.000
_cell.angle_alpha   90.00
_cell.angle_beta   90.00
_cell.angle_gamma   90.00
#
_symmetry.space_group_name_H-M   'P 1'
#
loop_
_entity.id
_entity.type
_entity.pdbx_description
1 polymer ?
#
loop_
_entity_poly.entity_id
_entity_poly.type
_entity_poly.pdbx_seq_one_letter_code
_entity_poly.pdbx_strand_id
1 'polypeptide(L)'
;AVFVSTGGTPTVEQMRGVISRTRSARQHICFDTDAAGREFTDNLKKEIHRIVKSGIESTPERKAYLETIPAGGGIDGGNADLLPDTLRSCYGKYEAAWEEVMSMRSSGLCHPDDIKEQESLMNRQYRDFRNGLRDFLGLDEKDDTRFVREEPKAPCKDWNDELLAGIRQETSARENRPREEDTEQERKTGFHR
;
A
#
# COMPACT_ATOMS: atom_id res chain seq x y z
N ALA A 1 14.31 -6.79 -1.42
CA ALA A 1 13.55 -5.78 -2.17
C ALA A 1 14.27 -5.49 -3.48
N VAL A 2 13.53 -5.24 -4.55
CA VAL A 2 14.05 -4.79 -5.85
C VAL A 2 13.57 -3.36 -6.05
N PHE A 3 14.50 -2.47 -6.35
CA PHE A 3 14.18 -1.06 -6.66
C PHE A 3 14.19 -0.87 -8.17
N VAL A 4 13.17 -0.20 -8.69
CA VAL A 4 13.05 0.14 -10.11
C VAL A 4 12.90 1.65 -10.22
N SER A 5 13.86 2.30 -10.89
CA SER A 5 13.76 3.71 -11.24
C SER A 5 13.34 3.85 -12.70
N THR A 6 12.42 4.74 -12.98
CA THR A 6 11.96 5.04 -14.35
C THR A 6 12.76 6.16 -15.00
N GLY A 7 13.64 6.82 -14.25
CA GLY A 7 14.51 7.88 -14.79
C GLY A 7 13.78 9.15 -15.24
N GLY A 8 12.66 9.47 -14.60
CA GLY A 8 11.79 10.61 -14.93
C GLY A 8 10.38 10.17 -15.28
N THR A 9 9.76 10.80 -16.27
CA THR A 9 8.39 10.47 -16.73
C THR A 9 8.33 9.06 -17.33
N PRO A 10 7.67 8.08 -16.68
CA PRO A 10 7.60 6.72 -17.20
C PRO A 10 6.65 6.63 -18.40
N THR A 11 7.08 5.92 -19.44
CA THR A 11 6.17 5.56 -20.54
C THR A 11 5.27 4.40 -20.15
N VAL A 12 4.17 4.21 -20.90
CA VAL A 12 3.24 3.08 -20.70
C VAL A 12 3.96 1.73 -20.87
N GLU A 13 4.89 1.62 -21.84
CA GLU A 13 5.69 0.41 -22.08
C GLU A 13 6.62 0.11 -20.90
N GLN A 14 7.25 1.12 -20.33
CA GLN A 14 8.08 0.96 -19.13
C GLN A 14 7.24 0.47 -17.95
N MET A 15 6.08 1.08 -17.71
CA MET A 15 5.17 0.64 -16.66
C MET A 15 4.71 -0.80 -16.86
N ARG A 16 4.32 -1.20 -18.06
CA ARG A 16 3.96 -2.59 -18.41
C ARG A 16 5.10 -3.55 -18.17
N GLY A 17 6.31 -3.17 -18.57
CA GLY A 17 7.52 -3.96 -18.37
C GLY A 17 7.85 -4.20 -16.89
N VAL A 18 7.66 -3.19 -16.04
CA VAL A 18 7.81 -3.32 -14.58
C VAL A 18 6.73 -4.25 -14.01
N ILE A 19 5.46 -4.00 -14.29
CA ILE A 19 4.33 -4.79 -13.76
C ILE A 19 4.47 -6.26 -14.14
N SER A 20 4.78 -6.56 -15.41
CA SER A 20 4.91 -7.95 -15.88
C SER A 20 6.01 -8.74 -15.17
N ARG A 21 7.12 -8.07 -14.79
CA ARG A 21 8.24 -8.68 -14.08
C ARG A 21 8.03 -8.78 -12.57
N THR A 22 7.14 -7.97 -12.02
CA THR A 22 6.90 -7.86 -10.57
C THR A 22 5.50 -8.31 -10.18
N ARG A 23 4.80 -9.02 -11.05
CA ARG A 23 3.39 -9.41 -10.91
C ARG A 23 3.06 -10.13 -9.60
N SER A 24 4.01 -10.96 -9.10
CA SER A 24 3.87 -11.70 -7.85
C SER A 24 4.35 -10.95 -6.62
N ALA A 25 4.82 -9.70 -6.77
CA ALA A 25 5.37 -8.92 -5.68
C ALA A 25 4.39 -7.82 -5.22
N ARG A 26 4.43 -7.49 -3.93
CA ARG A 26 3.81 -6.27 -3.44
C ARG A 26 4.61 -5.08 -3.97
N GLN A 27 3.95 -4.17 -4.66
CA GLN A 27 4.57 -3.00 -5.27
C GLN A 27 4.41 -1.78 -4.34
N HIS A 28 5.50 -1.09 -4.10
CA HIS A 28 5.52 0.20 -3.41
C HIS A 28 5.77 1.29 -4.45
N ILE A 29 4.79 2.17 -4.62
CA ILE A 29 4.81 3.25 -5.62
C ILE A 29 5.29 4.52 -4.93
N CYS A 30 6.48 4.97 -5.28
CA CYS A 30 7.20 6.07 -4.63
C CYS A 30 7.41 7.24 -5.60
N PHE A 31 6.37 7.72 -6.25
CA PHE A 31 6.44 8.98 -7.00
C PHE A 31 6.28 10.18 -6.06
N ASP A 32 6.77 11.34 -6.47
CA ASP A 32 6.64 12.58 -5.71
C ASP A 32 5.19 12.97 -5.44
N THR A 33 4.98 13.84 -4.45
CA THR A 33 3.62 14.25 -4.03
C THR A 33 3.02 15.35 -4.89
N ASP A 34 3.73 15.82 -5.91
CA ASP A 34 3.26 16.82 -6.84
C ASP A 34 2.18 16.29 -7.82
N ALA A 35 1.69 17.14 -8.69
CA ALA A 35 0.65 16.79 -9.66
C ALA A 35 1.11 15.70 -10.63
N ALA A 36 2.36 15.74 -11.09
CA ALA A 36 2.92 14.77 -12.01
C ALA A 36 3.07 13.38 -11.34
N GLY A 37 3.59 13.33 -10.11
CA GLY A 37 3.72 12.07 -9.35
C GLY A 37 2.37 11.42 -9.03
N ARG A 38 1.33 12.22 -8.77
CA ARG A 38 -0.05 11.71 -8.64
C ARG A 38 -0.57 11.14 -9.95
N GLU A 39 -0.40 11.86 -11.07
CA GLU A 39 -0.81 11.38 -12.40
C GLU A 39 -0.11 10.07 -12.76
N PHE A 40 1.21 9.96 -12.53
CA PHE A 40 1.97 8.73 -12.79
C PHE A 40 1.50 7.57 -11.91
N THR A 41 1.18 7.84 -10.64
CA THR A 41 0.59 6.85 -9.75
C THR A 41 -0.73 6.32 -10.31
N ASP A 42 -1.62 7.20 -10.75
CA ASP A 42 -2.92 6.81 -11.28
C ASP A 42 -2.81 6.05 -12.61
N ASN A 43 -1.88 6.45 -13.48
CA ASN A 43 -1.61 5.74 -14.71
C ASN A 43 -1.03 4.34 -14.46
N LEU A 44 -0.12 4.20 -13.49
CA LEU A 44 0.41 2.90 -13.09
C LEU A 44 -0.68 2.00 -12.50
N LYS A 45 -1.54 2.53 -11.64
CA LYS A 45 -2.72 1.80 -11.10
C LYS A 45 -3.64 1.30 -12.22
N LYS A 46 -3.97 2.15 -13.19
CA LYS A 46 -4.79 1.76 -14.35
C LYS A 46 -4.16 0.61 -15.14
N GLU A 47 -2.85 0.65 -15.38
CA GLU A 47 -2.15 -0.44 -16.08
C GLU A 47 -2.11 -1.74 -15.27
N ILE A 48 -1.89 -1.67 -13.95
CA ILE A 48 -1.97 -2.82 -13.05
C ILE A 48 -3.36 -3.47 -13.16
N HIS A 49 -4.42 -2.70 -12.97
CA HIS A 49 -5.79 -3.20 -13.04
C HIS A 49 -6.12 -3.77 -14.42
N ARG A 50 -5.64 -3.15 -15.50
CA ARG A 50 -5.85 -3.66 -16.87
C ARG A 50 -5.19 -5.03 -17.06
N ILE A 51 -3.96 -5.20 -16.58
CA ILE A 51 -3.22 -6.48 -16.70
C ILE A 51 -3.90 -7.57 -15.88
N VAL A 52 -4.31 -7.28 -14.64
CA VAL A 52 -5.06 -8.24 -13.81
C VAL A 52 -6.34 -8.66 -14.50
N LYS A 53 -7.17 -7.71 -14.96
CA LYS A 53 -8.43 -8.01 -15.66
C LYS A 53 -8.23 -8.83 -16.93
N SER A 54 -7.14 -8.59 -17.69
CA SER A 54 -6.87 -9.34 -18.91
C SER A 54 -6.53 -10.82 -18.68
N GLY A 55 -6.17 -11.20 -17.46
CA GLY A 55 -5.91 -12.58 -17.07
C GLY A 55 -7.14 -13.36 -16.60
N ILE A 56 -8.31 -12.68 -16.48
CA ILE A 56 -9.54 -13.34 -15.99
C ILE A 56 -10.20 -14.09 -17.13
N GLU A 57 -10.45 -15.39 -16.90
CA GLU A 57 -11.24 -16.19 -17.84
C GLU A 57 -12.67 -15.67 -17.90
N SER A 58 -13.18 -15.43 -19.12
CA SER A 58 -14.45 -14.78 -19.36
C SER A 58 -15.60 -15.80 -19.34
N THR A 59 -16.23 -16.00 -18.18
CA THR A 59 -17.57 -16.61 -18.12
C THR A 59 -18.64 -15.50 -18.21
N PRO A 60 -19.91 -15.82 -18.59
CA PRO A 60 -20.97 -14.83 -18.67
C PRO A 60 -21.13 -14.01 -17.37
N GLU A 61 -21.08 -14.67 -16.22
CA GLU A 61 -21.25 -14.04 -14.91
C GLU A 61 -20.07 -13.13 -14.56
N ARG A 62 -18.84 -13.62 -14.78
CA ARG A 62 -17.63 -12.82 -14.57
C ARG A 62 -17.59 -11.62 -15.50
N LYS A 63 -17.96 -11.81 -16.76
CA LYS A 63 -18.02 -10.75 -17.75
C LYS A 63 -19.01 -9.67 -17.34
N ALA A 64 -20.24 -10.06 -16.97
CA ALA A 64 -21.26 -9.13 -16.50
C ALA A 64 -20.76 -8.28 -15.31
N TYR A 65 -20.12 -8.91 -14.33
CA TYR A 65 -19.52 -8.20 -13.19
C TYR A 65 -18.40 -7.24 -13.65
N LEU A 66 -17.45 -7.74 -14.46
CA LEU A 66 -16.28 -6.94 -14.90
C LEU A 66 -16.68 -5.72 -15.72
N GLU A 67 -17.76 -5.80 -16.50
CA GLU A 67 -18.28 -4.68 -17.31
C GLU A 67 -18.82 -3.52 -16.44
N THR A 68 -19.17 -3.78 -15.18
CA THR A 68 -19.62 -2.74 -14.24
C THR A 68 -18.48 -2.02 -13.55
N ILE A 69 -17.25 -2.52 -13.64
CA ILE A 69 -16.09 -1.87 -13.01
C ILE A 69 -15.76 -0.57 -13.76
N PRO A 70 -15.68 0.57 -13.05
CA PRO A 70 -15.30 1.84 -13.68
C PRO A 70 -13.93 1.77 -14.38
N ALA A 71 -13.71 2.60 -15.38
CA ALA A 71 -12.43 2.67 -16.07
C ALA A 71 -11.30 2.97 -15.06
N GLY A 72 -10.28 2.08 -15.00
CA GLY A 72 -9.18 2.16 -14.05
C GLY A 72 -9.50 1.63 -12.64
N GLY A 73 -10.72 1.19 -12.36
CA GLY A 73 -11.09 0.58 -11.08
C GLY A 73 -10.47 -0.81 -10.85
N GLY A 74 -10.29 -1.18 -9.57
CA GLY A 74 -9.84 -2.51 -9.15
C GLY A 74 -10.89 -3.59 -9.39
N ILE A 75 -10.52 -4.85 -9.15
CA ILE A 75 -11.42 -5.99 -9.29
C ILE A 75 -12.63 -5.94 -8.35
N ASP A 76 -12.52 -5.21 -7.26
CA ASP A 76 -13.51 -5.01 -6.20
C ASP A 76 -14.45 -3.81 -6.46
N GLY A 77 -14.27 -3.09 -7.56
CA GLY A 77 -15.06 -1.91 -7.92
C GLY A 77 -16.31 -2.19 -8.75
N GLY A 78 -16.68 -3.46 -8.97
CA GLY A 78 -17.86 -3.84 -9.74
C GLY A 78 -19.16 -3.82 -8.91
N ASN A 79 -20.29 -3.96 -9.60
CA ASN A 79 -21.60 -4.03 -8.94
C ASN A 79 -21.75 -5.35 -8.16
N ALA A 80 -21.84 -5.24 -6.83
CA ALA A 80 -21.97 -6.37 -5.93
C ALA A 80 -23.25 -7.21 -6.15
N ASP A 81 -24.30 -6.62 -6.72
CA ASP A 81 -25.55 -7.34 -7.03
C ASP A 81 -25.38 -8.44 -8.09
N LEU A 82 -24.32 -8.34 -8.88
CA LEU A 82 -23.98 -9.34 -9.91
C LEU A 82 -23.09 -10.47 -9.37
N LEU A 83 -22.72 -10.41 -8.10
CA LEU A 83 -21.93 -11.46 -7.43
C LEU A 83 -22.83 -12.60 -6.94
N PRO A 84 -22.29 -13.83 -6.79
CA PRO A 84 -22.98 -14.91 -6.10
C PRO A 84 -23.43 -14.51 -4.70
N ASP A 85 -24.54 -15.08 -4.21
CA ASP A 85 -25.17 -14.73 -2.92
C ASP A 85 -24.19 -14.75 -1.74
N THR A 86 -23.28 -15.71 -1.71
CA THR A 86 -22.24 -15.82 -0.68
C THR A 86 -21.31 -14.63 -0.67
N LEU A 87 -20.86 -14.19 -1.84
CA LEU A 87 -19.98 -13.01 -1.98
C LEU A 87 -20.72 -11.71 -1.73
N ARG A 88 -21.96 -11.61 -2.17
CA ARG A 88 -22.82 -10.45 -1.86
C ARG A 88 -23.01 -10.31 -0.36
N SER A 89 -23.21 -11.43 0.36
CA SER A 89 -23.27 -11.43 1.82
C SER A 89 -21.94 -10.98 2.47
N CYS A 90 -20.79 -11.42 1.94
CA CYS A 90 -19.49 -10.97 2.42
C CYS A 90 -19.27 -9.46 2.18
N TYR A 91 -19.67 -8.98 1.01
CA TYR A 91 -19.62 -7.56 0.69
C TYR A 91 -20.49 -6.73 1.63
N GLY A 92 -21.74 -7.13 1.87
CA GLY A 92 -22.65 -6.44 2.80
C GLY A 92 -22.12 -6.37 4.24
N LYS A 93 -21.41 -7.41 4.70
CA LYS A 93 -20.75 -7.35 6.02
C LYS A 93 -19.62 -6.34 6.04
N TYR A 94 -18.82 -6.27 4.98
CA TYR A 94 -17.76 -5.27 4.85
C TYR A 94 -18.34 -3.84 4.81
N GLU A 95 -19.37 -3.64 3.99
CA GLU A 95 -20.04 -2.34 3.83
C GLU A 95 -20.63 -1.84 5.16
N ALA A 96 -21.34 -2.70 5.89
CA ALA A 96 -21.85 -2.37 7.21
C ALA A 96 -20.74 -2.01 8.21
N ALA A 97 -19.62 -2.76 8.22
CA ALA A 97 -18.47 -2.46 9.07
C ALA A 97 -17.78 -1.14 8.67
N TRP A 98 -17.73 -0.83 7.37
CA TRP A 98 -17.19 0.43 6.86
C TRP A 98 -18.07 1.63 7.28
N GLU A 99 -19.39 1.52 7.13
CA GLU A 99 -20.34 2.56 7.56
C GLU A 99 -20.22 2.84 9.06
N GLU A 100 -20.07 1.78 9.87
CA GLU A 100 -19.87 1.92 11.31
C GLU A 100 -18.59 2.70 11.64
N VAL A 101 -17.45 2.34 11.01
CA VAL A 101 -16.18 3.07 11.18
C VAL A 101 -16.35 4.54 10.80
N MET A 102 -17.02 4.83 9.67
CA MET A 102 -17.24 6.20 9.21
C MET A 102 -18.15 6.98 10.19
N SER A 103 -19.19 6.34 10.74
CA SER A 103 -20.06 6.90 11.75
C SER A 103 -19.29 7.22 13.03
N MET A 104 -18.50 6.27 13.54
CA MET A 104 -17.67 6.46 14.74
C MET A 104 -16.67 7.61 14.58
N ARG A 105 -16.00 7.70 13.45
CA ARG A 105 -15.05 8.77 13.15
C ARG A 105 -15.73 10.14 13.04
N SER A 106 -16.91 10.22 12.42
CA SER A 106 -17.62 11.47 12.20
C SER A 106 -18.28 11.99 13.48
N SER A 107 -18.69 11.10 14.41
CA SER A 107 -19.30 11.49 15.67
C SER A 107 -18.35 12.26 16.59
N GLY A 108 -17.06 11.98 16.54
CA GLY A 108 -16.04 12.54 17.43
C GLY A 108 -16.20 12.16 18.92
N LEU A 109 -17.14 11.25 19.24
CA LEU A 109 -17.48 10.85 20.61
C LEU A 109 -16.90 9.49 21.00
N CYS A 110 -16.43 8.70 20.02
CA CYS A 110 -15.93 7.35 20.26
C CYS A 110 -14.48 7.36 20.74
N HIS A 111 -14.15 6.41 21.61
CA HIS A 111 -12.76 6.25 22.05
C HIS A 111 -11.89 5.77 20.87
N PRO A 112 -10.63 6.24 20.73
CA PRO A 112 -9.75 5.84 19.65
C PRO A 112 -9.51 4.33 19.56
N ASP A 113 -9.53 3.60 20.68
CA ASP A 113 -9.32 2.16 20.70
C ASP A 113 -10.53 1.40 20.16
N ASP A 114 -11.76 1.89 20.41
CA ASP A 114 -13.00 1.32 19.87
C ASP A 114 -13.00 1.48 18.33
N ILE A 115 -12.56 2.63 17.83
CA ILE A 115 -12.43 2.88 16.39
C ILE A 115 -11.43 1.90 15.77
N LYS A 116 -10.26 1.65 16.41
CA LYS A 116 -9.26 0.68 15.92
C LYS A 116 -9.79 -0.75 15.91
N GLU A 117 -10.57 -1.14 16.92
CA GLU A 117 -11.18 -2.46 16.96
C GLU A 117 -12.14 -2.64 15.79
N GLN A 118 -13.01 -1.65 15.56
CA GLN A 118 -13.94 -1.66 14.44
C GLN A 118 -13.26 -1.62 13.08
N GLU A 119 -12.16 -0.85 12.94
CA GLU A 119 -11.30 -0.87 11.74
C GLU A 119 -10.68 -2.25 11.51
N SER A 120 -10.29 -2.94 12.56
CA SER A 120 -9.74 -4.29 12.47
C SER A 120 -10.80 -5.28 11.99
N LEU A 121 -12.04 -5.14 12.44
CA LEU A 121 -13.18 -5.92 11.96
C LEU A 121 -13.46 -5.62 10.48
N MET A 122 -13.57 -4.35 10.11
CA MET A 122 -13.77 -3.91 8.72
C MET A 122 -12.69 -4.48 7.78
N ASN A 123 -11.41 -4.40 8.18
CA ASN A 123 -10.30 -4.92 7.39
C ASN A 123 -10.35 -6.46 7.24
N ARG A 124 -10.86 -7.18 8.25
CA ARG A 124 -11.09 -8.62 8.18
C ARG A 124 -12.19 -8.94 7.19
N GLN A 125 -13.34 -8.27 7.28
CA GLN A 125 -14.48 -8.47 6.38
C GLN A 125 -14.09 -8.15 4.93
N TYR A 126 -13.34 -7.06 4.71
CA TYR A 126 -12.81 -6.73 3.39
C TYR A 126 -11.91 -7.82 2.83
N ARG A 127 -11.02 -8.37 3.65
CA ARG A 127 -10.12 -9.46 3.24
C ARG A 127 -10.89 -10.71 2.83
N ASP A 128 -11.90 -11.07 3.62
CA ASP A 128 -12.75 -12.25 3.35
C ASP A 128 -13.51 -12.05 2.04
N PHE A 129 -14.11 -10.89 1.83
CA PHE A 129 -14.75 -10.53 0.56
C PHE A 129 -13.78 -10.59 -0.61
N ARG A 130 -12.61 -9.96 -0.48
CA ARG A 130 -11.62 -9.91 -1.55
C ARG A 130 -11.05 -11.29 -1.91
N ASN A 131 -10.84 -12.15 -0.94
CA ASN A 131 -10.40 -13.52 -1.19
C ASN A 131 -11.46 -14.30 -1.96
N GLY A 132 -12.71 -14.27 -1.54
CA GLY A 132 -13.80 -14.91 -2.27
C GLY A 132 -14.01 -14.34 -3.66
N LEU A 133 -13.82 -13.02 -3.84
CA LEU A 133 -13.91 -12.38 -5.17
C LEU A 133 -12.79 -12.86 -6.10
N ARG A 134 -11.56 -13.04 -5.60
CA ARG A 134 -10.47 -13.63 -6.38
C ARG A 134 -10.80 -15.05 -6.83
N ASP A 135 -11.31 -15.87 -5.91
CA ASP A 135 -11.73 -17.23 -6.21
C ASP A 135 -12.84 -17.24 -7.27
N PHE A 136 -13.86 -16.38 -7.13
CA PHE A 136 -14.91 -16.21 -8.13
C PHE A 136 -14.37 -15.81 -9.49
N LEU A 137 -13.39 -14.91 -9.55
CA LEU A 137 -12.77 -14.43 -10.78
C LEU A 137 -11.72 -15.42 -11.35
N GLY A 138 -11.37 -16.48 -10.62
CA GLY A 138 -10.34 -17.43 -11.01
C GLY A 138 -8.93 -16.85 -11.00
N LEU A 139 -8.66 -15.91 -10.09
CA LEU A 139 -7.37 -15.27 -9.94
C LEU A 139 -6.55 -15.95 -8.85
N ASP A 140 -5.34 -16.36 -9.19
CA ASP A 140 -4.36 -16.79 -8.20
C ASP A 140 -3.87 -15.63 -7.35
N GLU A 141 -3.32 -15.92 -6.17
CA GLU A 141 -2.68 -14.91 -5.32
C GLU A 141 -1.55 -14.16 -6.05
N LYS A 142 -0.91 -14.81 -7.01
CA LYS A 142 0.12 -14.24 -7.88
C LYS A 142 -0.42 -13.24 -8.90
N ASP A 143 -1.69 -13.33 -9.25
CA ASP A 143 -2.33 -12.51 -10.27
C ASP A 143 -2.94 -11.22 -9.69
N ASP A 144 -3.15 -11.20 -8.38
CA ASP A 144 -3.63 -10.02 -7.67
C ASP A 144 -2.45 -9.12 -7.26
N THR A 145 -1.96 -8.36 -8.19
CA THR A 145 -0.86 -7.41 -7.92
C THR A 145 -1.31 -6.39 -6.88
N ARG A 146 -0.66 -6.42 -5.71
CA ARG A 146 -0.90 -5.49 -4.62
C ARG A 146 0.06 -4.32 -4.72
N PHE A 147 -0.46 -3.12 -4.60
CA PHE A 147 0.36 -1.92 -4.55
C PHE A 147 -0.01 -1.04 -3.36
N VAL A 148 0.97 -0.29 -2.89
CA VAL A 148 0.82 0.72 -1.85
C VAL A 148 1.46 2.00 -2.36
N ARG A 149 0.74 3.12 -2.24
CA ARG A 149 1.33 4.44 -2.45
C ARG A 149 2.14 4.79 -1.22
N GLU A 150 3.41 5.06 -1.42
CA GLU A 150 4.29 5.64 -0.41
C GLU A 150 4.47 7.13 -0.71
N GLU A 151 4.51 7.94 0.33
CA GLU A 151 4.73 9.37 0.22
C GLU A 151 5.85 9.79 1.16
N PRO A 152 6.67 10.81 0.79
CA PRO A 152 7.66 11.38 1.67
C PRO A 152 7.01 11.86 2.96
N LYS A 153 7.71 11.72 4.08
CA LYS A 153 7.22 12.19 5.38
C LYS A 153 7.16 13.71 5.42
N ALA A 154 6.06 14.24 5.93
CA ALA A 154 5.96 15.69 6.14
C ALA A 154 7.09 16.20 7.08
N PRO A 155 7.72 17.35 6.82
CA PRO A 155 7.36 18.37 5.84
C PRO A 155 8.05 18.21 4.46
N CYS A 156 8.66 17.06 4.16
CA CYS A 156 9.39 16.83 2.92
C CYS A 156 8.41 16.82 1.72
N LYS A 157 8.77 17.52 0.64
CA LYS A 157 7.96 17.60 -0.58
C LYS A 157 8.26 16.47 -1.56
N ASP A 158 9.46 15.92 -1.51
CA ASP A 158 9.93 14.82 -2.35
C ASP A 158 10.86 13.87 -1.57
N TRP A 159 11.21 12.73 -2.18
CA TRP A 159 12.04 11.70 -1.58
C TRP A 159 13.49 12.15 -1.34
N ASN A 160 14.00 13.09 -2.15
CA ASN A 160 15.33 13.64 -1.96
C ASN A 160 15.38 14.54 -0.71
N ASP A 161 14.33 15.33 -0.48
CA ASP A 161 14.22 16.12 0.75
C ASP A 161 14.18 15.23 1.99
N GLU A 162 13.43 14.10 1.95
CA GLU A 162 13.38 13.14 3.07
C GLU A 162 14.75 12.48 3.31
N LEU A 163 15.46 12.08 2.25
CA LEU A 163 16.79 11.51 2.35
C LEU A 163 17.77 12.49 2.98
N LEU A 164 17.77 13.75 2.52
CA LEU A 164 18.64 14.80 3.04
C LEU A 164 18.32 15.13 4.51
N ALA A 165 17.04 15.11 4.89
CA ALA A 165 16.64 15.30 6.28
C ALA A 165 17.15 14.16 7.17
N GLY A 166 17.07 12.92 6.71
CA GLY A 166 17.61 11.74 7.41
C GLY A 166 19.12 11.83 7.62
N ILE A 167 19.87 12.17 6.57
CA ILE A 167 21.33 12.34 6.66
C ILE A 167 21.71 13.44 7.67
N ARG A 168 21.02 14.59 7.67
CA ARG A 168 21.27 15.66 8.65
C ARG A 168 21.02 15.20 10.08
N GLN A 169 19.93 14.47 10.32
CA GLN A 169 19.61 13.93 11.65
C GLN A 169 20.68 12.95 12.14
N GLU A 170 21.14 12.04 11.28
CA GLU A 170 22.20 11.07 11.64
C GLU A 170 23.53 11.76 11.94
N THR A 171 23.90 12.80 11.16
CA THR A 171 25.11 13.58 11.37
C THR A 171 25.04 14.31 12.71
N SER A 172 23.93 15.00 12.99
CA SER A 172 23.75 15.69 14.28
C SER A 172 23.74 14.73 15.47
N ALA A 173 23.17 13.54 15.31
CA ALA A 173 23.17 12.52 16.35
C ALA A 173 24.59 11.95 16.62
N ARG A 174 25.43 11.85 15.58
CA ARG A 174 26.84 11.44 15.74
C ARG A 174 27.68 12.52 16.42
N GLU A 175 27.48 13.79 16.07
CA GLU A 175 28.18 14.93 16.67
C GLU A 175 27.83 15.14 18.15
N ASN A 176 26.58 14.84 18.53
CA ASN A 176 26.07 14.98 19.89
C ASN A 176 26.28 13.71 20.76
N ARG A 177 26.89 12.65 20.26
CA ARG A 177 27.31 11.54 21.13
C ARG A 177 28.42 12.04 22.06
N PRO A 178 28.28 11.91 23.40
CA PRO A 178 29.39 12.17 24.31
C PRO A 178 30.58 11.32 23.85
N ARG A 179 31.73 11.95 23.64
CA ARG A 179 32.98 11.20 23.53
C ARG A 179 33.07 10.41 24.81
N GLU A 180 33.04 9.09 24.70
CA GLU A 180 33.52 8.22 25.78
C GLU A 180 34.98 8.58 25.95
N GLU A 181 35.28 9.46 26.91
CA GLU A 181 36.63 9.77 27.29
C GLU A 181 37.25 8.48 27.77
N ASP A 182 38.41 8.14 27.21
CA ASP A 182 39.30 7.07 27.57
C ASP A 182 39.50 6.99 29.09
N THR A 183 38.63 6.32 29.80
CA THR A 183 38.83 5.94 31.22
C THR A 183 39.69 4.67 31.36
N GLU A 184 40.55 4.38 30.37
CA GLU A 184 41.46 3.21 30.41
C GLU A 184 42.89 3.53 30.88
N GLN A 185 43.22 4.77 31.28
CA GLN A 185 44.59 5.11 31.71
C GLN A 185 44.86 5.09 33.22
N GLU A 186 43.89 4.85 34.10
CA GLU A 186 44.15 4.83 35.57
C GLU A 186 44.24 3.46 36.21
N ARG A 187 44.32 2.35 35.51
CA ARG A 187 44.45 1.02 36.10
C ARG A 187 45.85 0.38 36.02
N LYS A 188 46.88 1.11 35.65
CA LYS A 188 48.25 0.53 35.52
C LYS A 188 49.33 1.15 36.39
N THR A 189 49.01 1.89 37.43
CA THR A 189 50.05 2.32 38.40
C THR A 189 49.64 2.01 39.84
N GLY A 190 49.68 0.75 40.21
CA GLY A 190 49.33 0.32 41.58
C GLY A 190 49.91 -1.03 41.96
N PHE A 191 51.13 -1.32 41.55
CA PHE A 191 51.87 -2.44 42.11
C PHE A 191 53.34 -2.07 42.29
N HIS A 192 53.68 -1.56 43.47
CA HIS A 192 55.00 -1.74 44.14
C HIS A 192 54.93 -1.17 45.57
N ARG A 193 54.78 -2.02 46.50
CA ARG A 193 55.57 -2.28 47.72
C ARG A 193 54.71 -3.02 48.70
#